data_74964272de57c6f53556e87d1811a274
#
_entry.id   74964272de57c6f53556e87d1811a274
#
_cell.length_a   1.000
_cell.length_b   1.000
_cell.length_c   1.000
_cell.angle_alpha   90.00
_cell.angle_beta   90.00
_cell.angle_gamma   90.00
#
_symmetry.space_group_name_H-M   'P 1'
#
loop_
_entity.id
_entity.type
_entity.pdbx_description
1 polymer ?
#
loop_
_entity_poly.entity_id
_entity_poly.type
_entity_poly.pdbx_seq_one_letter_code
_entity_poly.pdbx_strand_id
1 'polypeptide(L)'
;GREVVQIYISEPDGRLEKPYQELAAYAKTKCLQPGESENMTISFPVSRMASYDEKQEAWIWEKGSYIIRVGEHSRATKVTGVIHLEKECIYQKLEKILPLDCEMECIHGDKALFYSYPEEEKEIKNAPDLFVESFLTKKKNDNCLEKQIKKSEQVPDKKTEIQTSQIYRMEDVLSGKCSLYDLVQQLTKEELTALCVGTARGGEEETSTIGAASRACPGAAGETTSSLIKSRNIHNIILADGPAGLRLSPIFTVADGQNVTWQKPALGNDFMDIFMKQDNRPLKEKEVTYYQYCTGIPTATLLAQTWDKEALYEAGDIVGSEMKEFGIMLWLAPGMNIQRNPLCGRNFEYYSEDPLISGICAAAETQGVQSHPGAGTTIKHFACNNLEDNRAYNNSHVTERTLREIYLKGFEIAIRKAQPLALMSSYNMLNGIHTANSVDLLTKAARQEWGFEGLIMTDWGTTAEPKPDLEGRMPLYGPSNAAACIKAGNDLLMPGSKEDVEEILASVDAEEGTVKYPITLEELRGCAERILRIIAKSNTYTEES
;
A
#
# COMPACT_ATOMS: atom_id res chain seq x y z
N GLY A 1 23.61 -20.73 16.21
CA GLY A 1 22.38 -20.34 15.50
C GLY A 1 22.09 -18.85 15.66
N ARG A 2 20.99 -18.37 15.08
CA ARG A 2 20.46 -17.01 15.29
C ARG A 2 19.26 -17.09 16.22
N GLU A 3 19.09 -16.10 17.10
CA GLU A 3 17.96 -15.98 18.02
C GLU A 3 17.24 -14.66 17.80
N VAL A 4 15.93 -14.62 18.06
CA VAL A 4 15.12 -13.42 17.94
C VAL A 4 14.79 -12.87 19.31
N VAL A 5 15.25 -11.65 19.59
CA VAL A 5 14.95 -10.93 20.81
C VAL A 5 13.74 -10.04 20.56
N GLN A 6 12.66 -10.22 21.33
CA GLN A 6 11.41 -9.51 21.19
C GLN A 6 11.17 -8.61 22.40
N ILE A 7 10.75 -7.36 22.14
CA ILE A 7 10.38 -6.39 23.18
C ILE A 7 8.87 -6.20 23.13
N TYR A 8 8.23 -6.36 24.27
CA TYR A 8 6.80 -6.15 24.45
C TYR A 8 6.56 -5.03 25.46
N ILE A 9 5.41 -4.38 25.31
CA ILE A 9 4.91 -3.37 26.25
C ILE A 9 3.56 -3.82 26.77
N SER A 10 3.40 -3.83 28.09
CA SER A 10 2.08 -3.84 28.72
C SER A 10 1.73 -2.43 29.13
N GLU A 11 0.65 -1.91 28.60
CA GLU A 11 0.16 -0.58 28.91
C GLU A 11 -0.66 -0.59 30.21
N PRO A 12 -0.86 0.57 30.88
CA PRO A 12 -1.61 0.64 32.12
C PRO A 12 -3.08 0.27 31.89
N ASP A 13 -3.68 -0.40 32.89
CA ASP A 13 -5.11 -0.66 32.93
C ASP A 13 -5.87 0.64 33.22
N GLY A 14 -6.18 1.35 32.17
CA GLY A 14 -6.82 2.65 32.21
C GLY A 14 -8.27 2.64 31.74
N ARG A 15 -8.68 3.76 31.17
CA ARG A 15 -10.01 3.96 30.59
C ARG A 15 -10.22 3.20 29.29
N LEU A 16 -9.15 3.04 28.51
CA LEU A 16 -9.16 2.30 27.26
C LEU A 16 -8.81 0.83 27.54
N GLU A 17 -9.60 -0.10 26.98
CA GLU A 17 -9.28 -1.53 27.03
C GLU A 17 -8.00 -1.81 26.24
N LYS A 18 -7.12 -2.65 26.77
CA LYS A 18 -5.83 -2.97 26.17
C LYS A 18 -5.52 -4.46 26.28
N PRO A 19 -4.72 -5.01 25.33
CA PRO A 19 -4.23 -6.37 25.47
C PRO A 19 -3.23 -6.48 26.64
N TYR A 20 -2.97 -7.70 27.08
CA TYR A 20 -1.97 -7.97 28.11
C TYR A 20 -0.60 -7.40 27.76
N GLN A 21 -0.18 -7.53 26.49
CA GLN A 21 1.04 -6.95 25.96
C GLN A 21 0.98 -6.83 24.44
N GLU A 22 1.73 -5.90 23.90
CA GLU A 22 1.90 -5.68 22.46
C GLU A 22 3.38 -5.74 22.07
N LEU A 23 3.69 -6.27 20.88
CA LEU A 23 5.03 -6.25 20.34
C LEU A 23 5.44 -4.82 19.96
N ALA A 24 6.52 -4.33 20.59
CA ALA A 24 7.03 -2.98 20.35
C ALA A 24 8.23 -2.96 19.39
N ALA A 25 9.09 -3.97 19.48
CA ALA A 25 10.26 -4.11 18.61
C ALA A 25 10.79 -5.54 18.65
N TYR A 26 11.63 -5.86 17.66
CA TYR A 26 12.41 -7.09 17.65
C TYR A 26 13.73 -6.88 16.93
N ALA A 27 14.70 -7.76 17.22
CA ALA A 27 15.94 -7.87 16.47
C ALA A 27 16.43 -9.31 16.48
N LYS A 28 17.20 -9.69 15.47
CA LYS A 28 17.77 -11.03 15.31
C LYS A 28 19.28 -10.96 15.53
N THR A 29 19.83 -11.90 16.30
CA THR A 29 21.27 -11.99 16.55
C THR A 29 22.04 -12.34 15.28
N LYS A 30 23.34 -12.06 15.25
CA LYS A 30 24.23 -12.76 14.33
C LYS A 30 24.20 -14.28 14.58
N CYS A 31 24.83 -15.05 13.69
CA CYS A 31 24.95 -16.51 13.91
C CYS A 31 25.96 -16.76 15.06
N LEU A 32 25.45 -17.16 16.23
CA LEU A 32 26.23 -17.45 17.43
C LEU A 32 26.65 -18.91 17.48
N GLN A 33 27.90 -19.16 17.87
CA GLN A 33 28.40 -20.48 18.17
C GLN A 33 28.01 -20.90 19.61
N PRO A 34 28.02 -22.18 19.96
CA PRO A 34 27.76 -22.61 21.32
C PRO A 34 28.66 -21.90 22.34
N GLY A 35 28.06 -21.25 23.34
CA GLY A 35 28.76 -20.46 24.35
C GLY A 35 29.09 -19.01 23.93
N GLU A 36 28.81 -18.62 22.69
CA GLU A 36 29.00 -17.22 22.23
C GLU A 36 27.80 -16.35 22.67
N SER A 37 28.06 -15.07 22.92
CA SER A 37 27.07 -14.07 23.28
C SER A 37 27.22 -12.82 22.44
N GLU A 38 26.14 -12.05 22.32
CA GLU A 38 26.09 -10.76 21.63
C GLU A 38 25.37 -9.72 22.49
N ASN A 39 25.89 -8.50 22.50
CA ASN A 39 25.18 -7.36 23.07
C ASN A 39 24.44 -6.63 21.96
N MET A 40 23.12 -6.48 22.11
CA MET A 40 22.26 -5.82 21.14
C MET A 40 21.63 -4.56 21.74
N THR A 41 21.48 -3.53 20.92
CA THR A 41 20.66 -2.35 21.23
C THR A 41 19.43 -2.37 20.38
N ILE A 42 18.25 -2.49 21.00
CA ILE A 42 16.97 -2.50 20.31
C ILE A 42 16.20 -1.24 20.73
N SER A 43 15.75 -0.47 19.76
CA SER A 43 15.01 0.77 19.99
C SER A 43 13.63 0.72 19.36
N PHE A 44 12.67 1.36 20.02
CA PHE A 44 11.34 1.59 19.46
C PHE A 44 10.90 3.03 19.75
N PRO A 45 10.05 3.62 18.89
CA PRO A 45 9.54 4.96 19.12
C PRO A 45 8.53 4.95 20.25
N VAL A 46 8.53 5.97 21.10
CA VAL A 46 7.57 6.11 22.23
C VAL A 46 6.12 6.15 21.78
N SER A 47 5.84 6.50 20.54
CA SER A 47 4.50 6.40 19.94
C SER A 47 3.91 4.98 19.98
N ARG A 48 4.74 3.95 20.16
CA ARG A 48 4.28 2.57 20.36
C ARG A 48 3.54 2.35 21.68
N MET A 49 3.72 3.26 22.62
CA MET A 49 3.06 3.24 23.92
C MET A 49 1.74 4.03 23.92
N ALA A 50 1.32 4.57 22.79
CA ALA A 50 0.11 5.39 22.69
C ALA A 50 -1.05 4.57 22.15
N SER A 51 -2.21 4.69 22.79
CA SER A 51 -3.49 4.17 22.34
C SER A 51 -4.33 5.28 21.70
N TYR A 52 -5.15 4.94 20.71
CA TYR A 52 -6.05 5.91 20.08
C TYR A 52 -7.36 6.04 20.87
N ASP A 53 -7.70 7.25 21.24
CA ASP A 53 -8.96 7.59 21.91
C ASP A 53 -9.92 8.27 20.92
N GLU A 54 -10.96 7.56 20.52
CA GLU A 54 -11.98 8.04 19.59
C GLU A 54 -12.76 9.24 20.14
N LYS A 55 -12.89 9.39 21.48
CA LYS A 55 -13.62 10.49 22.09
C LYS A 55 -12.81 11.78 22.06
N GLN A 56 -11.48 11.66 22.16
CA GLN A 56 -10.57 12.80 22.13
C GLN A 56 -10.02 13.04 20.71
N GLU A 57 -10.28 12.13 19.76
CA GLU A 57 -9.73 12.15 18.41
C GLU A 57 -8.19 12.29 18.44
N ALA A 58 -7.56 11.46 19.28
CA ALA A 58 -6.15 11.63 19.60
C ALA A 58 -5.46 10.32 19.98
N TRP A 59 -4.18 10.21 19.63
CA TRP A 59 -3.27 9.28 20.26
C TRP A 59 -2.90 9.82 21.64
N ILE A 60 -3.05 9.01 22.68
CA ILE A 60 -2.83 9.39 24.07
C ILE A 60 -1.93 8.40 24.79
N TRP A 61 -1.24 8.88 25.79
CA TRP A 61 -0.65 8.06 26.84
C TRP A 61 -1.51 8.20 28.10
N GLU A 62 -2.11 7.12 28.55
CA GLU A 62 -2.87 7.13 29.80
C GLU A 62 -1.94 7.18 31.02
N LYS A 63 -2.40 7.77 32.11
CA LYS A 63 -1.72 7.73 33.40
C LYS A 63 -1.56 6.26 33.85
N GLY A 64 -0.39 5.90 34.35
CA GLY A 64 -0.13 4.60 34.93
C GLY A 64 1.27 4.08 34.63
N SER A 65 1.45 2.78 34.79
CA SER A 65 2.73 2.10 34.62
C SER A 65 2.75 1.31 33.32
N TYR A 66 3.75 1.59 32.49
CA TYR A 66 4.03 0.87 31.24
C TYR A 66 5.15 -0.12 31.52
N ILE A 67 4.89 -1.40 31.35
CA ILE A 67 5.82 -2.48 31.69
C ILE A 67 6.55 -2.91 30.42
N ILE A 68 7.87 -2.82 30.43
CA ILE A 68 8.73 -3.26 29.34
C ILE A 68 9.16 -4.68 29.60
N ARG A 69 8.92 -5.56 28.62
CA ARG A 69 9.20 -6.99 28.67
C ARG A 69 10.15 -7.37 27.53
N VAL A 70 11.07 -8.27 27.82
CA VAL A 70 12.00 -8.82 26.82
C VAL A 70 11.93 -10.35 26.87
N GLY A 71 11.92 -10.99 25.73
CA GLY A 71 11.88 -12.45 25.66
C GLY A 71 12.03 -13.02 24.27
N GLU A 72 11.92 -14.33 24.18
CA GLU A 72 12.02 -15.10 22.94
C GLU A 72 10.69 -15.17 22.18
N HIS A 73 9.60 -15.11 22.90
CA HIS A 73 8.23 -15.08 22.35
C HIS A 73 7.24 -14.55 23.39
N SER A 74 6.01 -14.25 22.98
CA SER A 74 4.97 -13.60 23.80
C SER A 74 4.62 -14.32 25.13
N ARG A 75 4.97 -15.59 25.29
CA ARG A 75 4.74 -16.38 26.52
C ARG A 75 6.04 -16.68 27.30
N ALA A 76 7.18 -16.19 26.83
CA ALA A 76 8.48 -16.34 27.48
C ALA A 76 9.17 -14.98 27.58
N THR A 77 8.52 -14.03 28.24
CA THR A 77 9.04 -12.68 28.50
C THR A 77 9.34 -12.49 29.97
N LYS A 78 10.29 -11.58 30.25
CA LYS A 78 10.62 -11.10 31.60
C LYS A 78 10.48 -9.60 31.66
N VAL A 79 10.02 -9.08 32.79
CA VAL A 79 9.95 -7.65 33.04
C VAL A 79 11.37 -7.09 33.20
N THR A 80 11.71 -6.08 32.40
CA THR A 80 13.03 -5.48 32.36
C THR A 80 13.05 -4.00 32.74
N GLY A 81 11.88 -3.37 32.84
CA GLY A 81 11.74 -1.99 33.27
C GLY A 81 10.29 -1.56 33.36
N VAL A 82 10.05 -0.53 34.14
CA VAL A 82 8.72 0.09 34.28
C VAL A 82 8.84 1.59 34.03
N ILE A 83 7.96 2.13 33.18
CA ILE A 83 7.85 3.56 32.91
C ILE A 83 6.60 4.06 33.61
N HIS A 84 6.76 5.03 34.50
CA HIS A 84 5.64 5.65 35.23
C HIS A 84 5.23 6.97 34.59
N LEU A 85 3.96 7.10 34.28
CA LEU A 85 3.37 8.33 33.78
C LEU A 85 2.37 8.86 34.81
N GLU A 86 2.64 10.04 35.40
CA GLU A 86 1.83 10.61 36.49
C GLU A 86 0.48 11.16 36.02
N LYS A 87 0.36 11.55 34.77
CA LYS A 87 -0.86 12.13 34.17
C LYS A 87 -1.01 11.72 32.71
N GLU A 88 -2.25 11.65 32.24
CA GLU A 88 -2.57 11.45 30.84
C GLU A 88 -1.97 12.56 29.97
N CYS A 89 -1.46 12.20 28.79
CA CYS A 89 -0.87 13.12 27.84
C CYS A 89 -1.37 12.83 26.43
N ILE A 90 -1.77 13.87 25.72
CA ILE A 90 -2.08 13.79 24.29
C ILE A 90 -0.76 13.76 23.51
N TYR A 91 -0.54 12.69 22.76
CA TYR A 91 0.61 12.56 21.87
C TYR A 91 0.38 13.29 20.55
N GLN A 92 -0.78 13.06 19.90
CA GLN A 92 -1.13 13.67 18.64
C GLN A 92 -2.65 13.76 18.50
N LYS A 93 -3.17 14.94 18.17
CA LYS A 93 -4.56 15.09 17.74
C LYS A 93 -4.66 14.84 16.25
N LEU A 94 -5.74 14.17 15.84
CA LEU A 94 -6.04 13.86 14.44
C LEU A 94 -7.47 14.29 14.13
N GLU A 95 -7.81 14.30 12.85
CA GLU A 95 -9.20 14.38 12.41
C GLU A 95 -9.84 13.00 12.49
N LYS A 96 -11.14 12.97 12.81
CA LYS A 96 -11.91 11.73 12.74
C LYS A 96 -12.00 11.23 11.30
N ILE A 97 -11.80 9.94 11.12
CA ILE A 97 -11.91 9.27 9.81
C ILE A 97 -12.87 8.10 9.88
N LEU A 98 -13.56 7.84 8.79
CA LEU A 98 -14.39 6.65 8.57
C LEU A 98 -15.27 6.30 9.79
N PRO A 99 -16.15 7.20 10.23
CA PRO A 99 -17.04 6.92 11.33
C PRO A 99 -17.83 5.65 11.07
N LEU A 100 -18.03 4.86 12.12
CA LEU A 100 -18.82 3.63 12.03
C LEU A 100 -20.25 3.97 11.61
N ASP A 101 -20.77 3.26 10.60
CA ASP A 101 -22.06 3.50 9.97
C ASP A 101 -23.20 2.65 10.56
N CYS A 102 -22.91 1.82 11.55
CA CYS A 102 -23.88 0.95 12.22
C CYS A 102 -23.56 0.79 13.72
N GLU A 103 -24.52 0.33 14.49
CA GLU A 103 -24.27 -0.19 15.83
C GLU A 103 -23.54 -1.55 15.72
N MET A 104 -22.46 -1.70 16.47
CA MET A 104 -21.65 -2.90 16.48
C MET A 104 -21.56 -3.46 17.90
N GLU A 105 -21.90 -4.73 18.01
CA GLU A 105 -21.66 -5.48 19.24
C GLU A 105 -20.16 -5.81 19.37
N CYS A 106 -19.55 -5.41 20.47
CA CYS A 106 -18.14 -5.65 20.75
C CYS A 106 -17.98 -6.77 21.79
N ILE A 107 -17.07 -7.68 21.54
CA ILE A 107 -16.64 -8.68 22.52
C ILE A 107 -15.58 -8.02 23.39
N HIS A 108 -15.78 -8.02 24.70
CA HIS A 108 -14.83 -7.54 25.69
C HIS A 108 -14.08 -8.70 26.33
N GLY A 109 -12.79 -8.51 26.60
CA GLY A 109 -11.98 -9.50 27.31
C GLY A 109 -12.38 -9.60 28.78
N ASP A 110 -12.49 -10.83 29.32
CA ASP A 110 -12.59 -11.03 30.76
C ASP A 110 -11.19 -10.95 31.38
N LYS A 111 -10.95 -9.89 32.16
CA LYS A 111 -9.66 -9.64 32.82
C LYS A 111 -9.23 -10.79 33.74
N ALA A 112 -10.18 -11.54 34.31
CA ALA A 112 -9.88 -12.71 35.12
C ALA A 112 -9.23 -13.85 34.31
N LEU A 113 -9.38 -13.82 32.97
CA LEU A 113 -8.81 -14.82 32.06
C LEU A 113 -7.51 -14.32 31.41
N PHE A 114 -7.03 -13.12 31.72
CA PHE A 114 -5.78 -12.62 31.18
C PHE A 114 -4.61 -13.46 31.64
N TYR A 115 -3.65 -13.62 30.74
CA TYR A 115 -2.43 -14.34 31.05
C TYR A 115 -1.65 -13.62 32.16
N SER A 116 -1.14 -14.39 33.11
CA SER A 116 -0.18 -13.97 34.13
C SER A 116 0.70 -15.17 34.52
N TYR A 117 1.78 -14.93 35.23
CA TYR A 117 2.65 -15.97 35.73
C TYR A 117 3.07 -15.65 37.18
N PRO A 118 3.43 -16.66 38.00
CA PRO A 118 3.58 -16.48 39.47
C PRO A 118 4.64 -15.45 39.88
N GLU A 119 5.68 -15.27 39.09
CA GLU A 119 6.81 -14.35 39.38
C GLU A 119 6.57 -12.93 38.90
N GLU A 120 5.53 -12.66 38.12
CA GLU A 120 5.29 -11.39 37.44
C GLU A 120 5.24 -10.19 38.38
N GLU A 121 4.48 -10.25 39.47
CA GLU A 121 4.39 -9.17 40.44
C GLU A 121 5.74 -8.85 41.08
N LYS A 122 6.53 -9.89 41.36
CA LYS A 122 7.87 -9.75 41.91
C LYS A 122 8.84 -9.13 40.90
N GLU A 123 8.74 -9.51 39.65
CA GLU A 123 9.54 -8.91 38.56
C GLU A 123 9.22 -7.43 38.39
N ILE A 124 7.92 -7.08 38.34
CA ILE A 124 7.46 -5.69 38.23
C ILE A 124 8.01 -4.85 39.40
N LYS A 125 7.89 -5.37 40.63
CA LYS A 125 8.37 -4.67 41.85
C LYS A 125 9.88 -4.46 41.88
N ASN A 126 10.63 -5.37 41.30
CA ASN A 126 12.12 -5.34 41.31
C ASN A 126 12.71 -4.73 40.04
N ALA A 127 11.90 -4.45 39.01
CA ALA A 127 12.37 -3.84 37.78
C ALA A 127 12.82 -2.39 38.01
N PRO A 128 13.80 -1.89 37.26
CA PRO A 128 14.22 -0.49 37.35
C PRO A 128 13.08 0.43 36.90
N ASP A 129 12.84 1.46 37.69
CA ASP A 129 11.93 2.55 37.34
C ASP A 129 12.57 3.46 36.31
N LEU A 130 11.86 3.71 35.22
CA LEU A 130 12.26 4.61 34.15
C LEU A 130 11.33 5.84 34.17
N PHE A 131 11.89 7.01 34.46
CA PHE A 131 11.11 8.26 34.54
C PHE A 131 11.09 8.97 33.19
N VAL A 132 9.89 9.42 32.77
CA VAL A 132 9.62 9.95 31.43
C VAL A 132 9.51 11.48 31.38
N GLU A 133 9.82 12.21 32.45
CA GLU A 133 9.78 13.69 32.41
C GLU A 133 10.57 14.30 31.24
N SER A 134 11.64 13.65 30.80
CA SER A 134 12.45 14.11 29.67
C SER A 134 11.83 13.92 28.29
N PHE A 135 10.80 13.07 28.14
CA PHE A 135 10.13 12.84 26.85
C PHE A 135 9.14 13.96 26.51
N LEU A 136 8.46 14.53 27.51
CA LEU A 136 7.45 15.56 27.30
C LEU A 136 8.04 16.93 27.02
N THR A 137 9.28 17.19 27.48
CA THR A 137 9.96 18.47 27.27
C THR A 137 10.65 18.58 25.92
N LYS A 138 11.07 17.48 25.29
CA LYS A 138 11.64 17.48 23.93
C LYS A 138 10.62 17.81 22.83
N LYS A 139 9.32 17.58 23.06
CA LYS A 139 8.27 17.87 22.08
C LYS A 139 8.09 19.36 21.76
N LYS A 140 8.60 20.28 22.56
CA LYS A 140 8.61 21.72 22.21
C LYS A 140 9.52 22.05 21.03
N ASN A 141 10.45 21.17 20.67
CA ASN A 141 11.42 21.41 19.58
C ASN A 141 11.17 20.59 18.32
N ASP A 142 10.29 19.55 18.38
CA ASP A 142 10.00 18.69 17.23
C ASP A 142 8.75 19.14 16.45
N ASN A 143 8.53 20.44 16.32
CA ASN A 143 7.63 21.01 15.31
C ASN A 143 8.10 20.73 13.86
N CYS A 144 8.87 19.67 13.66
CA CYS A 144 9.38 19.28 12.34
C CYS A 144 8.25 18.71 11.47
N LEU A 145 7.28 18.01 12.07
CA LEU A 145 6.12 17.46 11.35
C LEU A 145 5.13 18.55 10.91
N GLU A 146 4.82 19.52 11.78
CA GLU A 146 4.00 20.68 11.39
C GLU A 146 4.67 21.54 10.32
N LYS A 147 6.02 21.61 10.30
CA LYS A 147 6.77 22.29 9.24
C LYS A 147 6.80 21.51 7.94
N GLN A 148 6.74 20.18 7.97
CA GLN A 148 6.67 19.36 6.75
C GLN A 148 5.27 19.40 6.12
N ILE A 149 4.21 19.36 6.93
CA ILE A 149 2.82 19.52 6.45
C ILE A 149 2.64 20.92 5.83
N LYS A 150 3.14 21.97 6.47
CA LYS A 150 3.12 23.34 5.90
C LYS A 150 4.01 23.53 4.67
N LYS A 151 4.99 22.65 4.43
CA LYS A 151 5.79 22.69 3.21
C LYS A 151 5.11 22.03 2.01
N SER A 152 4.25 21.03 2.24
CA SER A 152 3.46 20.41 1.18
C SER A 152 2.26 21.27 0.74
N GLU A 153 1.81 22.19 1.60
CA GLU A 153 0.72 23.14 1.29
C GLU A 153 1.20 24.47 0.66
N GLN A 154 2.50 24.69 0.58
CA GLN A 154 3.02 25.83 -0.19
C GLN A 154 3.04 25.48 -1.68
N VAL A 155 1.86 25.38 -2.29
CA VAL A 155 1.69 25.73 -3.72
C VAL A 155 2.20 27.16 -3.85
N PRO A 156 3.18 27.42 -4.71
CA PRO A 156 3.63 28.79 -4.94
C PRO A 156 2.44 29.59 -5.44
N ASP A 157 2.00 30.58 -4.67
CA ASP A 157 1.01 31.57 -5.08
C ASP A 157 1.63 32.46 -6.17
N LYS A 158 1.88 31.88 -7.33
CA LYS A 158 2.18 32.59 -8.58
C LYS A 158 1.19 32.10 -9.62
N LYS A 159 0.05 32.78 -9.67
CA LYS A 159 -0.74 32.90 -10.89
C LYS A 159 0.14 33.59 -11.96
N THR A 160 1.07 32.85 -12.52
CA THR A 160 1.69 33.23 -13.77
C THR A 160 0.74 32.70 -14.84
N GLU A 161 -0.05 33.58 -15.44
CA GLU A 161 -0.72 33.24 -16.70
C GLU A 161 0.38 32.79 -17.66
N ILE A 162 0.41 31.47 -17.92
CA ILE A 162 1.38 30.88 -18.85
C ILE A 162 0.90 31.19 -20.25
N GLN A 163 1.18 32.42 -20.74
CA GLN A 163 1.07 32.80 -22.15
C GLN A 163 2.32 32.34 -22.89
N THR A 164 2.53 31.04 -23.02
CA THR A 164 3.57 30.51 -23.90
C THR A 164 2.92 29.77 -25.05
N SER A 165 3.31 30.14 -26.27
CA SER A 165 2.98 29.41 -27.51
C SER A 165 3.68 28.04 -27.57
N GLN A 166 4.50 27.72 -26.59
CA GLN A 166 5.26 26.47 -26.50
C GLN A 166 4.45 25.38 -25.77
N ILE A 167 4.31 24.24 -26.41
CA ILE A 167 3.74 23.02 -25.81
C ILE A 167 4.86 22.33 -25.03
N TYR A 168 4.66 22.20 -23.71
CA TYR A 168 5.59 21.47 -22.85
C TYR A 168 5.43 19.95 -23.01
N ARG A 169 6.56 19.25 -22.87
CA ARG A 169 6.70 17.81 -22.96
C ARG A 169 7.47 17.29 -21.74
N MET A 170 7.48 16.00 -21.50
CA MET A 170 8.17 15.42 -20.35
C MET A 170 9.68 15.71 -20.36
N GLU A 171 10.32 15.73 -21.54
CA GLU A 171 11.73 16.11 -21.64
C GLU A 171 12.03 17.53 -21.18
N ASP A 172 11.09 18.49 -21.32
CA ASP A 172 11.24 19.86 -20.82
C ASP A 172 11.23 19.88 -19.28
N VAL A 173 10.43 18.99 -18.65
CA VAL A 173 10.42 18.82 -17.19
C VAL A 173 11.73 18.20 -16.71
N LEU A 174 12.17 17.12 -17.34
CA LEU A 174 13.38 16.37 -16.96
C LEU A 174 14.65 17.20 -17.14
N SER A 175 14.70 18.07 -18.16
CA SER A 175 15.80 19.02 -18.39
C SER A 175 15.72 20.28 -17.51
N GLY A 176 14.67 20.43 -16.68
CA GLY A 176 14.46 21.60 -15.82
C GLY A 176 14.03 22.87 -16.55
N LYS A 177 13.59 22.78 -17.80
CA LYS A 177 13.12 23.92 -18.61
C LYS A 177 11.74 24.41 -18.16
N CYS A 178 10.90 23.53 -17.65
CA CYS A 178 9.64 23.83 -16.98
C CYS A 178 9.45 22.93 -15.75
N SER A 179 8.52 23.30 -14.87
CA SER A 179 8.12 22.44 -13.76
C SER A 179 7.11 21.38 -14.21
N LEU A 180 6.97 20.30 -13.43
CA LEU A 180 5.90 19.32 -13.65
C LEU A 180 4.52 19.97 -13.55
N TYR A 181 4.35 20.93 -12.63
CA TYR A 181 3.14 21.74 -12.52
C TYR A 181 2.82 22.47 -13.83
N ASP A 182 3.82 23.13 -14.46
CA ASP A 182 3.61 23.84 -15.73
C ASP A 182 3.16 22.92 -16.87
N LEU A 183 3.72 21.70 -16.94
CA LEU A 183 3.29 20.69 -17.90
C LEU A 183 1.81 20.30 -17.65
N VAL A 184 1.46 20.00 -16.40
CA VAL A 184 0.10 19.59 -16.02
C VAL A 184 -0.93 20.68 -16.32
N GLN A 185 -0.58 21.96 -16.12
CA GLN A 185 -1.47 23.08 -16.42
C GLN A 185 -1.79 23.22 -17.93
N GLN A 186 -0.96 22.68 -18.80
CA GLN A 186 -1.17 22.69 -20.25
C GLN A 186 -1.92 21.45 -20.78
N LEU A 187 -2.13 20.42 -19.95
CA LEU A 187 -2.85 19.23 -20.38
C LEU A 187 -4.35 19.52 -20.50
N THR A 188 -4.99 18.99 -21.53
CA THR A 188 -6.44 19.07 -21.70
C THR A 188 -7.16 18.15 -20.72
N LYS A 189 -8.47 18.31 -20.54
CA LYS A 189 -9.28 17.43 -19.69
C LYS A 189 -9.17 15.97 -20.15
N GLU A 190 -9.13 15.75 -21.46
CA GLU A 190 -9.00 14.43 -22.09
C GLU A 190 -7.60 13.83 -21.82
N GLU A 191 -6.51 14.63 -21.97
CA GLU A 191 -5.15 14.20 -21.67
C GLU A 191 -5.00 13.83 -20.17
N LEU A 192 -5.55 14.65 -19.27
CA LEU A 192 -5.55 14.41 -17.83
C LEU A 192 -6.34 13.14 -17.46
N THR A 193 -7.53 12.98 -18.04
CA THR A 193 -8.36 11.78 -17.82
C THR A 193 -7.66 10.52 -18.34
N ALA A 194 -7.04 10.60 -19.52
CA ALA A 194 -6.28 9.49 -20.08
C ALA A 194 -5.12 9.04 -19.17
N LEU A 195 -4.47 9.96 -18.46
CA LEU A 195 -3.44 9.62 -17.46
C LEU A 195 -4.01 8.86 -16.27
N CYS A 196 -5.22 9.21 -15.83
CA CYS A 196 -5.86 8.63 -14.66
C CYS A 196 -6.56 7.29 -14.94
N VAL A 197 -6.62 6.85 -16.20
CA VAL A 197 -7.29 5.61 -16.61
C VAL A 197 -6.27 4.69 -17.27
N GLY A 198 -5.84 3.67 -16.51
CA GLY A 198 -4.89 2.68 -16.99
C GLY A 198 -5.55 1.60 -17.82
N THR A 199 -4.76 0.80 -18.48
CA THR A 199 -5.23 -0.27 -19.35
C THR A 199 -4.68 -1.63 -18.91
N ALA A 200 -5.52 -2.65 -19.00
CA ALA A 200 -5.09 -4.04 -18.90
C ALA A 200 -4.67 -4.61 -20.25
N ARG A 201 -4.68 -3.78 -21.30
CA ARG A 201 -4.43 -4.18 -22.69
C ARG A 201 -3.70 -3.07 -23.40
N GLY A 202 -2.64 -3.37 -24.05
CA GLY A 202 -1.94 -2.42 -24.93
C GLY A 202 -2.78 -1.98 -26.12
N GLY A 203 -3.93 -1.35 -25.88
CA GLY A 203 -4.65 -0.49 -26.83
C GLY A 203 -5.66 -1.06 -27.80
N GLU A 204 -5.94 -2.36 -27.92
CA GLU A 204 -7.03 -2.85 -28.80
C GLU A 204 -7.55 -4.24 -28.39
N GLU A 205 -8.90 -4.33 -28.30
CA GLU A 205 -9.79 -5.48 -28.18
C GLU A 205 -10.10 -6.13 -26.82
N GLU A 206 -11.36 -6.42 -26.71
CA GLU A 206 -12.25 -6.72 -25.59
C GLU A 206 -12.06 -8.01 -24.81
N THR A 207 -10.94 -8.56 -24.52
CA THR A 207 -10.92 -9.74 -23.65
C THR A 207 -9.64 -9.91 -22.88
N SER A 208 -9.53 -9.47 -21.64
CA SER A 208 -8.67 -10.19 -20.71
C SER A 208 -8.73 -9.63 -19.31
N THR A 209 -8.95 -10.47 -18.37
CA THR A 209 -8.63 -10.39 -16.97
C THR A 209 -7.15 -10.71 -16.80
N ILE A 210 -6.45 -10.07 -15.90
CA ILE A 210 -5.12 -10.38 -15.35
C ILE A 210 -4.15 -11.15 -16.29
N GLY A 211 -3.08 -10.50 -16.73
CA GLY A 211 -1.93 -11.17 -17.36
C GLY A 211 -1.80 -11.05 -18.87
N ALA A 212 -2.54 -10.15 -19.51
CA ALA A 212 -2.41 -9.92 -20.97
C ALA A 212 -2.27 -8.44 -21.33
N ALA A 213 -1.75 -7.65 -20.41
CA ALA A 213 -1.98 -6.23 -20.36
C ALA A 213 -0.94 -5.39 -21.05
N SER A 214 0.20 -5.92 -21.36
CA SER A 214 1.25 -5.15 -22.02
C SER A 214 1.78 -5.87 -23.25
N ARG A 215 1.90 -5.14 -24.36
CA ARG A 215 2.58 -5.64 -25.55
C ARG A 215 4.10 -5.65 -25.37
N ALA A 216 4.61 -4.77 -24.52
CA ALA A 216 6.04 -4.66 -24.25
C ALA A 216 6.52 -5.75 -23.28
N CYS A 217 5.67 -6.18 -22.31
CA CYS A 217 6.01 -7.21 -21.35
C CYS A 217 4.87 -8.24 -21.26
N PRO A 218 4.94 -9.36 -21.99
CA PRO A 218 3.92 -10.38 -21.99
C PRO A 218 3.68 -10.99 -20.60
N GLY A 219 2.43 -10.97 -20.14
CA GLY A 219 2.04 -11.43 -18.81
C GLY A 219 1.98 -10.35 -17.74
N ALA A 220 2.39 -9.14 -18.04
CA ALA A 220 2.23 -8.02 -17.15
C ALA A 220 0.74 -7.75 -16.82
N ALA A 221 0.48 -7.19 -15.66
CA ALA A 221 -0.88 -6.99 -15.16
C ALA A 221 -1.59 -5.79 -15.79
N GLY A 222 -0.86 -4.77 -16.18
CA GLY A 222 -1.39 -3.56 -16.76
C GLY A 222 -0.31 -2.54 -17.09
N GLU A 223 -0.75 -1.42 -17.65
CA GLU A 223 0.11 -0.28 -17.94
C GLU A 223 -0.69 1.03 -17.88
N THR A 224 0.00 2.15 -17.67
CA THR A 224 -0.60 3.47 -17.85
C THR A 224 -0.77 3.79 -19.33
N THR A 225 -1.47 4.88 -19.65
CA THR A 225 -1.73 5.24 -21.06
C THR A 225 -0.45 5.45 -21.86
N SER A 226 -0.42 4.94 -23.09
CA SER A 226 0.59 5.24 -24.10
C SER A 226 0.16 6.31 -25.11
N SER A 227 -1.05 6.86 -24.97
CA SER A 227 -1.63 7.82 -25.93
C SER A 227 -0.88 9.14 -25.99
N LEU A 228 -0.13 9.50 -24.94
CA LEU A 228 0.57 10.79 -24.81
C LEU A 228 2.07 10.73 -25.20
N ILE A 229 2.57 9.59 -25.66
CA ILE A 229 3.98 9.44 -26.06
C ILE A 229 4.31 10.41 -27.19
N LYS A 230 3.50 10.42 -28.26
CA LYS A 230 3.78 11.25 -29.44
C LYS A 230 3.59 12.76 -29.17
N SER A 231 2.54 13.15 -28.45
CA SER A 231 2.19 14.55 -28.22
C SER A 231 3.01 15.19 -27.09
N ARG A 232 3.25 14.48 -26.01
CA ARG A 232 3.82 15.00 -24.76
C ARG A 232 5.11 14.32 -24.32
N ASN A 233 5.59 13.30 -25.03
CA ASN A 233 6.69 12.43 -24.61
C ASN A 233 6.48 11.83 -23.20
N ILE A 234 5.22 11.54 -22.87
CA ILE A 234 4.84 10.85 -21.62
C ILE A 234 4.72 9.38 -21.96
N HIS A 235 5.70 8.59 -21.50
CA HIS A 235 5.74 7.16 -21.70
C HIS A 235 4.85 6.44 -20.69
N ASN A 236 4.27 5.31 -21.09
CA ASN A 236 3.57 4.42 -20.19
C ASN A 236 4.56 3.68 -19.28
N ILE A 237 4.09 3.30 -18.09
CA ILE A 237 4.81 2.42 -17.18
C ILE A 237 4.10 1.08 -17.07
N ILE A 238 4.86 0.01 -16.91
CA ILE A 238 4.37 -1.37 -16.87
C ILE A 238 4.22 -1.81 -15.42
N LEU A 239 3.11 -2.48 -15.12
CA LEU A 239 2.75 -3.00 -13.81
C LEU A 239 2.71 -4.53 -13.88
N ALA A 240 3.44 -5.22 -13.00
CA ALA A 240 3.41 -6.67 -12.90
C ALA A 240 2.92 -7.13 -11.53
N ASP A 241 2.07 -8.15 -11.51
CA ASP A 241 1.58 -8.78 -10.29
C ASP A 241 2.49 -9.97 -9.87
N GLY A 242 2.21 -10.54 -8.73
CA GLY A 242 2.87 -11.73 -8.20
C GLY A 242 3.58 -11.50 -6.87
N PRO A 243 2.87 -11.57 -5.72
CA PRO A 243 3.47 -11.35 -4.39
C PRO A 243 4.55 -12.36 -3.96
N ALA A 244 4.67 -13.48 -4.68
CA ALA A 244 5.73 -14.47 -4.47
C ALA A 244 6.74 -14.52 -5.65
N GLY A 245 7.03 -13.37 -6.25
CA GLY A 245 7.86 -13.19 -7.45
C GLY A 245 7.03 -12.69 -8.62
N LEU A 246 7.68 -12.06 -9.60
CA LEU A 246 6.98 -11.48 -10.76
C LEU A 246 6.20 -12.56 -11.53
N ARG A 247 4.93 -12.28 -11.78
CA ARG A 247 4.07 -13.15 -12.58
C ARG A 247 3.97 -12.62 -14.01
N LEU A 248 4.81 -13.17 -14.88
CA LEU A 248 4.83 -12.91 -16.31
C LEU A 248 4.46 -14.17 -17.08
N SER A 249 4.16 -14.04 -18.38
CA SER A 249 3.99 -15.20 -19.24
C SER A 249 5.34 -15.86 -19.49
N PRO A 250 5.55 -17.10 -19.02
CA PRO A 250 6.84 -17.76 -19.17
C PRO A 250 7.18 -18.09 -20.62
N ILE A 251 6.17 -18.16 -21.49
CA ILE A 251 6.30 -18.48 -22.91
C ILE A 251 5.39 -17.56 -23.71
N PHE A 252 5.92 -16.96 -24.77
CA PHE A 252 5.15 -16.15 -25.71
C PHE A 252 5.73 -16.19 -27.11
N THR A 253 4.93 -15.81 -28.11
CA THR A 253 5.31 -15.85 -29.52
C THR A 253 5.29 -14.45 -30.11
N VAL A 254 6.34 -14.09 -30.81
CA VAL A 254 6.48 -12.83 -31.54
C VAL A 254 6.43 -13.11 -33.03
N ALA A 255 5.60 -12.36 -33.78
CA ALA A 255 5.53 -12.38 -35.22
C ALA A 255 6.00 -11.03 -35.76
N ASP A 256 6.89 -11.05 -36.76
CA ASP A 256 7.42 -9.86 -37.45
C ASP A 256 7.95 -8.74 -36.52
N GLY A 257 8.44 -9.13 -35.33
CA GLY A 257 9.00 -8.19 -34.33
C GLY A 257 8.01 -7.27 -33.61
N GLN A 258 6.70 -7.35 -33.92
CA GLN A 258 5.72 -6.40 -33.39
C GLN A 258 4.46 -7.00 -32.77
N ASN A 259 4.09 -8.23 -33.07
CA ASN A 259 2.89 -8.86 -32.55
C ASN A 259 3.22 -9.97 -31.56
N VAL A 260 2.76 -9.83 -30.32
CA VAL A 260 2.87 -10.88 -29.31
C VAL A 260 1.57 -11.68 -29.32
N THR A 261 1.69 -12.96 -29.66
CA THR A 261 0.60 -13.92 -29.49
C THR A 261 0.91 -14.82 -28.31
N TRP A 262 -0.10 -15.07 -27.50
CA TRP A 262 0.02 -15.84 -26.28
C TRP A 262 0.01 -17.33 -26.58
N GLN A 263 0.95 -18.08 -26.01
CA GLN A 263 0.91 -19.53 -25.97
C GLN A 263 0.47 -20.00 -24.59
N LYS A 264 -0.15 -21.18 -24.57
CA LYS A 264 -0.53 -21.87 -23.33
C LYS A 264 0.69 -22.03 -22.42
N PRO A 265 0.64 -21.63 -21.15
CA PRO A 265 1.67 -21.99 -20.19
C PRO A 265 1.89 -23.50 -20.19
N ALA A 266 3.14 -23.94 -20.18
CA ALA A 266 3.48 -25.37 -20.21
C ALA A 266 2.96 -26.16 -18.99
N LEU A 267 2.57 -25.48 -17.94
CA LEU A 267 1.90 -26.03 -16.76
C LEU A 267 0.40 -25.75 -16.91
N GLY A 268 -0.36 -26.78 -17.32
CA GLY A 268 -1.80 -26.71 -17.47
C GLY A 268 -2.48 -26.28 -16.17
N ASN A 269 -2.94 -25.06 -16.15
CA ASN A 269 -3.80 -24.54 -15.10
C ASN A 269 -5.17 -24.32 -15.70
N ASP A 270 -6.09 -25.24 -15.44
CA ASP A 270 -7.51 -25.12 -15.83
C ASP A 270 -8.12 -23.78 -15.41
N PHE A 271 -7.61 -23.19 -14.32
CA PHE A 271 -8.01 -21.89 -13.82
C PHE A 271 -7.65 -20.73 -14.78
N MET A 272 -6.48 -20.76 -15.40
CA MET A 272 -6.06 -19.73 -16.37
C MET A 272 -6.78 -19.91 -17.72
N ASP A 273 -7.17 -21.13 -18.07
CA ASP A 273 -7.93 -21.44 -19.28
C ASP A 273 -9.32 -20.82 -19.27
N ILE A 274 -9.90 -20.59 -18.08
CA ILE A 274 -11.21 -19.93 -17.91
C ILE A 274 -11.14 -18.42 -18.24
N PHE A 275 -9.98 -17.81 -18.02
CA PHE A 275 -9.81 -16.35 -18.12
C PHE A 275 -9.02 -15.88 -19.35
N MET A 276 -8.38 -16.80 -20.09
CA MET A 276 -7.58 -16.45 -21.29
C MET A 276 -8.03 -17.21 -22.52
N LYS A 277 -8.40 -16.51 -23.59
CA LYS A 277 -8.53 -17.13 -24.92
C LYS A 277 -7.13 -17.56 -25.37
N GLN A 278 -6.94 -18.86 -25.48
CA GLN A 278 -5.67 -19.44 -25.90
C GLN A 278 -5.62 -19.55 -27.43
N ASP A 279 -4.50 -19.11 -27.99
CA ASP A 279 -4.18 -19.42 -29.39
C ASP A 279 -3.39 -20.75 -29.43
N ASN A 280 -4.13 -21.84 -29.63
CA ASN A 280 -3.55 -23.21 -29.78
C ASN A 280 -3.19 -23.54 -31.22
N ARG A 281 -3.15 -22.58 -32.13
CA ARG A 281 -2.79 -22.78 -33.50
C ARG A 281 -1.30 -23.14 -33.65
N PRO A 282 -0.90 -23.90 -34.69
CA PRO A 282 0.51 -24.08 -34.98
C PRO A 282 1.20 -22.78 -35.39
N LEU A 283 2.48 -22.63 -35.01
CA LEU A 283 3.29 -21.47 -35.37
C LEU A 283 3.31 -21.28 -36.91
N LYS A 284 3.19 -20.00 -37.33
CA LYS A 284 3.34 -19.60 -38.73
C LYS A 284 4.84 -19.43 -39.08
N GLU A 285 5.12 -19.41 -40.38
CA GLU A 285 6.45 -19.13 -40.91
C GLU A 285 6.94 -17.75 -40.50
N LYS A 286 7.76 -17.43 -39.69
CA LYS A 286 8.28 -16.19 -39.09
C LYS A 286 7.83 -15.91 -37.63
N GLU A 287 7.11 -16.81 -37.03
CA GLU A 287 6.81 -16.72 -35.61
C GLU A 287 7.92 -17.34 -34.79
N VAL A 288 8.40 -16.64 -33.78
CA VAL A 288 9.47 -17.08 -32.88
C VAL A 288 8.93 -17.16 -31.47
N THR A 289 9.14 -18.30 -30.83
CA THR A 289 8.78 -18.48 -29.41
C THR A 289 9.92 -17.97 -28.54
N TYR A 290 9.57 -17.17 -27.55
CA TYR A 290 10.47 -16.67 -26.52
C TYR A 290 10.09 -17.26 -25.15
N TYR A 291 11.07 -17.32 -24.28
CA TYR A 291 10.95 -17.80 -22.91
C TYR A 291 11.45 -16.73 -21.96
N GLN A 292 10.66 -16.45 -20.93
CA GLN A 292 11.04 -15.55 -19.84
C GLN A 292 10.61 -16.18 -18.52
N TYR A 293 11.53 -16.28 -17.57
CA TYR A 293 11.28 -16.90 -16.28
C TYR A 293 11.62 -15.90 -15.18
N CYS A 294 10.79 -15.85 -14.15
CA CYS A 294 11.02 -15.04 -12.98
C CYS A 294 11.26 -15.93 -11.76
N THR A 295 12.00 -15.42 -10.81
CA THR A 295 12.31 -16.13 -9.57
C THR A 295 11.08 -16.20 -8.68
N GLY A 296 10.73 -17.42 -8.23
CA GLY A 296 9.78 -17.62 -7.16
C GLY A 296 10.46 -17.35 -5.82
N ILE A 297 10.06 -16.27 -5.16
CA ILE A 297 10.50 -15.98 -3.79
C ILE A 297 9.57 -16.65 -2.76
N PRO A 298 10.01 -16.84 -1.50
CA PRO A 298 9.12 -17.37 -0.47
C PRO A 298 7.88 -16.49 -0.28
N THR A 299 6.76 -17.11 0.10
CA THR A 299 5.53 -16.35 0.39
C THR A 299 5.73 -15.39 1.56
N ALA A 300 4.96 -14.29 1.60
CA ALA A 300 5.07 -13.27 2.64
C ALA A 300 4.95 -13.83 4.05
N THR A 301 4.02 -14.77 4.28
CA THR A 301 3.90 -15.48 5.58
C THR A 301 5.21 -16.17 5.96
N LEU A 302 5.86 -16.87 5.03
CA LEU A 302 7.13 -17.56 5.30
C LEU A 302 8.26 -16.56 5.53
N LEU A 303 8.35 -15.49 4.75
CA LEU A 303 9.34 -14.43 4.94
C LEU A 303 9.20 -13.78 6.33
N ALA A 304 7.97 -13.49 6.77
CA ALA A 304 7.72 -12.93 8.10
C ALA A 304 8.15 -13.87 9.24
N GLN A 305 8.00 -15.20 9.07
CA GLN A 305 8.45 -16.20 10.06
C GLN A 305 9.98 -16.22 10.24
N THR A 306 10.72 -15.63 9.33
CA THR A 306 12.18 -15.51 9.50
C THR A 306 12.57 -14.51 10.56
N TRP A 307 11.74 -13.51 10.86
CA TRP A 307 12.04 -12.35 11.72
C TRP A 307 13.31 -11.60 11.27
N ASP A 308 13.64 -11.67 9.99
CA ASP A 308 14.91 -11.21 9.42
C ASP A 308 14.68 -10.15 8.34
N LYS A 309 14.92 -8.89 8.70
CA LYS A 309 14.72 -7.76 7.77
C LYS A 309 15.67 -7.83 6.56
N GLU A 310 16.85 -8.42 6.74
CA GLU A 310 17.84 -8.59 5.67
C GLU A 310 17.31 -9.57 4.63
N ALA A 311 16.74 -10.71 5.07
CA ALA A 311 16.13 -11.68 4.15
C ALA A 311 14.95 -11.09 3.35
N LEU A 312 14.15 -10.20 3.96
CA LEU A 312 13.08 -9.49 3.27
C LEU A 312 13.63 -8.46 2.26
N TYR A 313 14.68 -7.75 2.64
CA TYR A 313 15.37 -6.83 1.74
C TYR A 313 15.96 -7.59 0.54
N GLU A 314 16.64 -8.70 0.77
CA GLU A 314 17.21 -9.55 -0.29
C GLU A 314 16.13 -10.10 -1.24
N ALA A 315 14.98 -10.52 -0.71
CA ALA A 315 13.83 -10.93 -1.54
C ALA A 315 13.34 -9.78 -2.44
N GLY A 316 13.24 -8.58 -1.89
CA GLY A 316 12.90 -7.38 -2.67
C GLY A 316 13.97 -7.00 -3.69
N ASP A 317 15.24 -7.12 -3.36
CA ASP A 317 16.38 -6.84 -4.25
C ASP A 317 16.38 -7.77 -5.48
N ILE A 318 16.10 -9.07 -5.29
CA ILE A 318 15.94 -10.03 -6.39
C ILE A 318 14.82 -9.57 -7.33
N VAL A 319 13.65 -9.25 -6.78
CA VAL A 319 12.50 -8.80 -7.59
C VAL A 319 12.81 -7.49 -8.31
N GLY A 320 13.42 -6.53 -7.63
CA GLY A 320 13.80 -5.24 -8.22
C GLY A 320 14.78 -5.38 -9.38
N SER A 321 15.73 -6.32 -9.28
CA SER A 321 16.66 -6.66 -10.37
C SER A 321 15.92 -7.20 -11.59
N GLU A 322 14.98 -8.14 -11.39
CA GLU A 322 14.16 -8.70 -12.48
C GLU A 322 13.22 -7.64 -13.07
N MET A 323 12.64 -6.76 -12.25
CA MET A 323 11.83 -5.63 -12.74
C MET A 323 12.61 -4.75 -13.71
N LYS A 324 13.87 -4.46 -13.40
CA LYS A 324 14.75 -3.70 -14.29
C LYS A 324 15.02 -4.46 -15.59
N GLU A 325 15.27 -5.75 -15.53
CA GLU A 325 15.51 -6.60 -16.70
C GLU A 325 14.31 -6.64 -17.65
N PHE A 326 13.09 -6.74 -17.10
CA PHE A 326 11.86 -6.83 -17.89
C PHE A 326 11.20 -5.48 -18.19
N GLY A 327 11.78 -4.36 -17.78
CA GLY A 327 11.23 -3.03 -18.00
C GLY A 327 9.96 -2.74 -17.20
N ILE A 328 9.79 -3.40 -16.06
CA ILE A 328 8.64 -3.23 -15.15
C ILE A 328 8.97 -2.12 -14.15
N MET A 329 8.05 -1.17 -13.99
CA MET A 329 8.25 -0.09 -13.02
C MET A 329 7.54 -0.32 -11.69
N LEU A 330 6.32 -0.88 -11.70
CA LEU A 330 5.56 -1.11 -10.48
C LEU A 330 5.27 -2.60 -10.29
N TRP A 331 5.75 -3.14 -9.20
CA TRP A 331 5.38 -4.45 -8.70
C TRP A 331 4.14 -4.33 -7.83
N LEU A 332 3.06 -5.07 -8.15
CA LEU A 332 1.80 -5.07 -7.41
C LEU A 332 1.90 -5.93 -6.15
N ALA A 333 2.83 -5.60 -5.32
CA ALA A 333 3.18 -6.22 -4.04
C ALA A 333 4.04 -5.23 -3.21
N PRO A 334 4.26 -5.52 -1.90
CA PRO A 334 3.72 -6.66 -1.15
C PRO A 334 2.25 -6.52 -0.76
N GLY A 335 1.58 -7.66 -0.58
CA GLY A 335 0.33 -7.75 0.15
C GLY A 335 0.60 -7.68 1.66
N MET A 336 -0.20 -6.90 2.42
CA MET A 336 0.11 -6.70 3.84
C MET A 336 -1.11 -6.56 4.75
N ASN A 337 -2.27 -7.04 4.31
CA ASN A 337 -3.45 -7.06 5.16
C ASN A 337 -3.23 -7.96 6.40
N ILE A 338 -3.95 -7.65 7.46
CA ILE A 338 -3.89 -8.44 8.69
C ILE A 338 -4.50 -9.83 8.47
N GLN A 339 -3.81 -10.88 8.88
CA GLN A 339 -4.29 -12.26 8.85
C GLN A 339 -5.35 -12.49 9.95
N ARG A 340 -6.51 -11.88 9.80
CA ARG A 340 -7.57 -11.89 10.80
C ARG A 340 -8.30 -13.23 10.87
N ASN A 341 -8.61 -13.81 9.71
CA ASN A 341 -9.30 -15.08 9.60
C ASN A 341 -8.35 -16.13 9.00
N PRO A 342 -8.06 -17.24 9.68
CA PRO A 342 -7.16 -18.27 9.16
C PRO A 342 -7.67 -18.91 7.85
N LEU A 343 -8.96 -18.83 7.56
CA LEU A 343 -9.57 -19.34 6.31
C LEU A 343 -9.51 -18.34 5.15
N CYS A 344 -8.98 -17.12 5.34
CA CYS A 344 -8.82 -16.18 4.24
C CYS A 344 -7.84 -16.75 3.20
N GLY A 345 -8.30 -16.92 1.96
CA GLY A 345 -7.55 -17.55 0.87
C GLY A 345 -6.27 -16.84 0.45
N ARG A 346 -6.10 -15.57 0.86
CA ARG A 346 -4.92 -14.76 0.53
C ARG A 346 -3.92 -14.59 1.68
N ASN A 347 -4.11 -15.27 2.81
CA ASN A 347 -3.17 -15.18 3.95
C ASN A 347 -1.74 -15.54 3.57
N PHE A 348 -1.52 -16.41 2.58
CA PHE A 348 -0.18 -16.79 2.12
C PHE A 348 0.65 -15.60 1.61
N GLU A 349 -0.01 -14.60 1.01
CA GLU A 349 0.63 -13.39 0.49
C GLU A 349 0.69 -12.23 1.49
N TYR A 350 0.13 -12.42 2.70
CA TYR A 350 0.17 -11.45 3.80
C TYR A 350 1.17 -11.91 4.86
N TYR A 351 1.78 -10.97 5.58
CA TYR A 351 2.88 -11.27 6.50
C TYR A 351 2.43 -11.85 7.82
N SER A 352 1.49 -11.20 8.52
CA SER A 352 1.16 -11.51 9.92
C SER A 352 -0.22 -11.00 10.32
N GLU A 353 -0.69 -11.49 11.49
CA GLU A 353 -1.78 -10.88 12.24
C GLU A 353 -1.31 -9.63 13.02
N ASP A 354 -0.01 -9.48 13.25
CA ASP A 354 0.59 -8.36 13.97
C ASP A 354 0.93 -7.22 13.00
N PRO A 355 0.39 -6.00 13.21
CA PRO A 355 0.61 -4.87 12.31
C PRO A 355 2.06 -4.35 12.31
N LEU A 356 2.81 -4.52 13.41
CA LEU A 356 4.21 -4.15 13.46
C LEU A 356 5.05 -5.04 12.56
N ILE A 357 4.85 -6.35 12.64
CA ILE A 357 5.53 -7.32 11.78
C ILE A 357 5.20 -7.03 10.32
N SER A 358 3.90 -6.92 9.99
CA SER A 358 3.46 -6.63 8.62
C SER A 358 4.07 -5.34 8.07
N GLY A 359 4.07 -4.27 8.85
CA GLY A 359 4.62 -2.98 8.41
C GLY A 359 6.15 -2.97 8.27
N ILE A 360 6.88 -3.65 9.16
CA ILE A 360 8.35 -3.76 9.08
C ILE A 360 8.76 -4.65 7.90
N CYS A 361 8.08 -5.77 7.70
CA CYS A 361 8.35 -6.68 6.58
C CYS A 361 8.11 -5.98 5.23
N ALA A 362 6.95 -5.35 5.07
CA ALA A 362 6.64 -4.59 3.86
C ALA A 362 7.63 -3.45 3.59
N ALA A 363 8.08 -2.76 4.64
CA ALA A 363 9.08 -1.71 4.49
C ALA A 363 10.43 -2.26 4.04
N ALA A 364 10.89 -3.39 4.59
CA ALA A 364 12.18 -3.98 4.24
C ALA A 364 12.17 -4.50 2.79
N GLU A 365 11.13 -5.20 2.38
CA GLU A 365 10.99 -5.69 1.00
C GLU A 365 10.85 -4.53 0.00
N THR A 366 10.08 -3.48 0.33
CA THR A 366 10.00 -2.24 -0.47
C THR A 366 11.37 -1.60 -0.66
N GLN A 367 12.18 -1.51 0.40
CA GLN A 367 13.53 -0.96 0.32
C GLN A 367 14.44 -1.79 -0.59
N GLY A 368 14.31 -3.12 -0.57
CA GLY A 368 15.02 -4.01 -1.48
C GLY A 368 14.66 -3.74 -2.94
N VAL A 369 13.37 -3.73 -3.28
CA VAL A 369 12.90 -3.40 -4.64
C VAL A 369 13.38 -2.01 -5.08
N GLN A 370 13.18 -1.00 -4.24
CA GLN A 370 13.49 0.40 -4.56
C GLN A 370 14.99 0.75 -4.48
N SER A 371 15.86 -0.21 -4.14
CA SER A 371 17.30 -0.07 -4.34
C SER A 371 17.69 -0.05 -5.82
N HIS A 372 16.80 -0.54 -6.70
CA HIS A 372 16.93 -0.48 -8.14
C HIS A 372 16.21 0.76 -8.70
N PRO A 373 16.94 1.75 -9.26
CA PRO A 373 16.31 2.93 -9.86
C PRO A 373 15.25 2.54 -10.89
N GLY A 374 14.09 3.20 -10.87
CA GLY A 374 12.98 2.92 -11.76
C GLY A 374 12.10 1.73 -11.38
N ALA A 375 12.42 1.01 -10.30
CA ALA A 375 11.57 -0.04 -9.74
C ALA A 375 10.89 0.44 -8.45
N GLY A 376 9.65 0.05 -8.24
CA GLY A 376 8.90 0.39 -7.03
C GLY A 376 7.80 -0.58 -6.68
N THR A 377 7.44 -0.60 -5.41
CA THR A 377 6.36 -1.45 -4.89
C THR A 377 5.02 -0.74 -4.90
N THR A 378 3.96 -1.53 -4.95
CA THR A 378 2.57 -1.14 -4.74
C THR A 378 2.05 -1.91 -3.55
N ILE A 379 2.15 -1.34 -2.34
CA ILE A 379 1.65 -2.02 -1.14
C ILE A 379 0.12 -2.14 -1.19
N LYS A 380 -0.43 -3.31 -0.78
CA LYS A 380 -1.83 -3.64 -0.97
C LYS A 380 -2.40 -4.56 0.13
N HIS A 381 -3.71 -4.64 0.30
CA HIS A 381 -4.80 -3.87 -0.29
C HIS A 381 -5.32 -2.90 0.77
N PHE A 382 -5.37 -1.62 0.49
CA PHE A 382 -5.65 -0.54 1.45
C PHE A 382 -7.14 -0.18 1.44
N ALA A 383 -7.94 -0.61 2.45
CA ALA A 383 -7.57 -1.40 3.62
C ALA A 383 -8.68 -2.43 3.94
N CYS A 384 -8.43 -3.25 4.97
CA CYS A 384 -9.40 -4.19 5.52
C CYS A 384 -9.87 -5.30 4.56
N ASN A 385 -9.05 -5.68 3.57
CA ASN A 385 -9.30 -6.85 2.74
C ASN A 385 -8.84 -8.14 3.46
N ASN A 386 -9.61 -8.55 4.47
CA ASN A 386 -9.25 -9.67 5.35
C ASN A 386 -10.11 -10.92 5.12
N LEU A 387 -10.96 -10.91 4.09
CA LEU A 387 -11.86 -11.98 3.72
C LEU A 387 -11.97 -12.04 2.19
N GLU A 388 -11.78 -13.22 1.61
CA GLU A 388 -11.89 -13.41 0.16
C GLU A 388 -13.30 -13.79 -0.28
N ASP A 389 -14.08 -14.42 0.61
CA ASP A 389 -15.49 -14.65 0.33
C ASP A 389 -16.21 -13.32 0.17
N ASN A 390 -16.80 -13.10 -0.98
CA ASN A 390 -17.50 -11.86 -1.34
C ASN A 390 -16.62 -10.60 -1.26
N ARG A 391 -15.32 -10.66 -1.49
CA ARG A 391 -14.38 -9.54 -1.34
C ARG A 391 -14.79 -8.26 -2.05
N ALA A 392 -15.41 -8.39 -3.25
CA ALA A 392 -15.92 -7.26 -4.04
C ALA A 392 -17.24 -6.70 -3.52
N TYR A 393 -17.89 -7.38 -2.57
CA TYR A 393 -19.26 -7.11 -2.11
C TYR A 393 -19.35 -7.03 -0.59
N ASN A 394 -18.22 -6.97 0.08
CA ASN A 394 -18.11 -6.92 1.51
C ASN A 394 -18.07 -5.46 2.00
N ASN A 395 -18.76 -5.19 3.10
CA ASN A 395 -18.62 -3.96 3.86
C ASN A 395 -18.01 -4.29 5.22
N SER A 396 -16.74 -3.96 5.39
CA SER A 396 -16.03 -4.17 6.65
C SER A 396 -16.42 -3.11 7.66
N HIS A 397 -17.02 -3.50 8.78
CA HIS A 397 -17.36 -2.59 9.87
C HIS A 397 -16.28 -2.65 10.96
N VAL A 398 -15.73 -1.51 11.33
CA VAL A 398 -14.66 -1.43 12.32
C VAL A 398 -14.66 -0.06 13.01
N THR A 399 -14.41 -0.02 14.33
CA THR A 399 -14.25 1.22 15.06
C THR A 399 -12.97 1.94 14.61
N GLU A 400 -12.95 3.26 14.70
CA GLU A 400 -11.78 4.04 14.27
C GLU A 400 -10.53 3.68 15.05
N ARG A 401 -10.66 3.38 16.35
CA ARG A 401 -9.55 2.90 17.18
C ARG A 401 -8.94 1.62 16.63
N THR A 402 -9.76 0.59 16.41
CA THR A 402 -9.30 -0.69 15.86
C THR A 402 -8.72 -0.52 14.47
N LEU A 403 -9.34 0.35 13.65
CA LEU A 403 -8.85 0.69 12.32
C LEU A 403 -7.43 1.26 12.40
N ARG A 404 -7.19 2.27 13.25
CA ARG A 404 -5.89 2.94 13.38
C ARG A 404 -4.82 2.09 14.06
N GLU A 405 -5.18 1.36 15.11
CA GLU A 405 -4.22 0.58 15.90
C GLU A 405 -3.81 -0.73 15.22
N ILE A 406 -4.70 -1.33 14.39
CA ILE A 406 -4.47 -2.64 13.79
C ILE A 406 -4.42 -2.56 12.27
N TYR A 407 -5.56 -2.24 11.61
CA TYR A 407 -5.68 -2.44 10.16
C TYR A 407 -4.90 -1.43 9.32
N LEU A 408 -4.75 -0.21 9.79
CA LEU A 408 -3.97 0.84 9.11
C LEU A 408 -2.53 0.92 9.60
N LYS A 409 -2.22 0.44 10.80
CA LYS A 409 -0.90 0.59 11.43
C LYS A 409 0.24 0.01 10.60
N GLY A 410 0.05 -1.14 9.97
CA GLY A 410 1.06 -1.75 9.10
C GLY A 410 1.39 -0.86 7.90
N PHE A 411 0.36 -0.31 7.24
CA PHE A 411 0.52 0.62 6.12
C PHE A 411 1.22 1.92 6.55
N GLU A 412 0.83 2.51 7.69
CA GLU A 412 1.51 3.68 8.24
C GLU A 412 3.02 3.43 8.42
N ILE A 413 3.39 2.27 8.98
CA ILE A 413 4.80 1.90 9.21
C ILE A 413 5.54 1.77 7.88
N ALA A 414 4.98 1.07 6.91
CA ALA A 414 5.58 0.86 5.60
C ALA A 414 5.79 2.20 4.86
N ILE A 415 4.77 3.06 4.84
CA ILE A 415 4.85 4.38 4.21
C ILE A 415 5.93 5.23 4.86
N ARG A 416 5.90 5.38 6.19
CA ARG A 416 6.87 6.23 6.91
C ARG A 416 8.31 5.73 6.81
N LYS A 417 8.52 4.42 6.64
CA LYS A 417 9.88 3.84 6.61
C LYS A 417 10.46 3.70 5.21
N ALA A 418 9.63 3.46 4.20
CA ALA A 418 10.11 3.08 2.86
C ALA A 418 9.54 3.93 1.72
N GLN A 419 8.46 4.71 1.93
CA GLN A 419 7.82 5.49 0.87
C GLN A 419 7.63 4.66 -0.43
N PRO A 420 6.78 3.62 -0.42
CA PRO A 420 6.51 2.83 -1.61
C PRO A 420 6.05 3.75 -2.76
N LEU A 421 6.41 3.44 -4.01
CA LEU A 421 6.05 4.28 -5.15
C LEU A 421 4.54 4.27 -5.42
N ALA A 422 3.84 3.21 -4.99
CA ALA A 422 2.40 3.11 -5.16
C ALA A 422 1.70 2.45 -3.96
N LEU A 423 0.39 2.70 -3.86
CA LEU A 423 -0.55 2.12 -2.91
C LEU A 423 -1.78 1.66 -3.70
N MET A 424 -2.29 0.46 -3.43
CA MET A 424 -3.50 -0.06 -4.07
C MET A 424 -4.65 -0.08 -3.06
N SER A 425 -5.76 0.61 -3.39
CA SER A 425 -7.00 0.50 -2.62
C SER A 425 -7.59 -0.92 -2.75
N SER A 426 -8.46 -1.31 -1.83
CA SER A 426 -9.06 -2.64 -1.83
C SER A 426 -10.43 -2.67 -2.50
N TYR A 427 -10.94 -3.89 -2.76
CA TYR A 427 -12.27 -4.07 -3.36
C TYR A 427 -13.43 -3.71 -2.43
N ASN A 428 -13.26 -3.99 -1.13
CA ASN A 428 -14.34 -3.91 -0.15
C ASN A 428 -14.74 -2.47 0.17
N MET A 429 -15.94 -2.33 0.69
CA MET A 429 -16.35 -1.14 1.42
C MET A 429 -15.78 -1.19 2.85
N LEU A 430 -15.63 -0.02 3.44
CA LEU A 430 -15.22 0.18 4.82
C LEU A 430 -16.15 1.21 5.46
N ASN A 431 -16.90 0.79 6.48
CA ASN A 431 -17.92 1.60 7.14
C ASN A 431 -18.84 2.33 6.13
N GLY A 432 -19.37 1.57 5.14
CA GLY A 432 -20.31 2.08 4.15
C GLY A 432 -19.71 2.81 2.94
N ILE A 433 -18.38 2.98 2.86
CA ILE A 433 -17.71 3.70 1.78
C ILE A 433 -16.74 2.77 1.07
N HIS A 434 -16.78 2.69 -0.27
CA HIS A 434 -15.73 2.00 -1.02
C HIS A 434 -14.35 2.57 -0.68
N THR A 435 -13.40 1.71 -0.37
CA THR A 435 -12.03 2.16 -0.05
C THR A 435 -11.43 2.99 -1.17
N ALA A 436 -11.73 2.66 -2.43
CA ALA A 436 -11.31 3.41 -3.60
C ALA A 436 -11.91 4.83 -3.69
N ASN A 437 -13.05 5.09 -3.03
CA ASN A 437 -13.76 6.37 -3.02
C ASN A 437 -13.62 7.14 -1.68
N SER A 438 -12.76 6.68 -0.77
CA SER A 438 -12.66 7.21 0.57
C SER A 438 -11.62 8.33 0.69
N VAL A 439 -12.08 9.58 0.74
CA VAL A 439 -11.23 10.74 1.06
C VAL A 439 -10.52 10.57 2.40
N ASP A 440 -11.23 10.03 3.41
CA ASP A 440 -10.69 9.82 4.75
C ASP A 440 -9.49 8.87 4.72
N LEU A 441 -9.61 7.79 3.95
CA LEU A 441 -8.56 6.78 3.86
C LEU A 441 -7.38 7.23 3.00
N LEU A 442 -7.66 7.70 1.76
CA LEU A 442 -6.63 7.93 0.75
C LEU A 442 -5.96 9.29 0.92
N THR A 443 -6.75 10.34 1.19
CA THR A 443 -6.22 11.70 1.32
C THR A 443 -5.87 12.03 2.77
N LYS A 444 -6.80 11.90 3.73
CA LYS A 444 -6.51 12.30 5.11
C LYS A 444 -5.49 11.37 5.77
N ALA A 445 -5.76 10.06 5.85
CA ALA A 445 -4.84 9.14 6.53
C ALA A 445 -3.53 8.96 5.75
N ALA A 446 -3.58 8.47 4.51
CA ALA A 446 -2.35 8.12 3.79
C ALA A 446 -1.50 9.36 3.45
N ARG A 447 -2.08 10.40 2.84
CA ARG A 447 -1.31 11.55 2.36
C ARG A 447 -1.04 12.58 3.45
N GLN A 448 -2.08 13.06 4.16
CA GLN A 448 -1.94 14.17 5.11
C GLN A 448 -1.34 13.74 6.45
N GLU A 449 -1.79 12.60 7.03
CA GLU A 449 -1.27 12.16 8.33
C GLU A 449 0.08 11.44 8.21
N TRP A 450 0.27 10.59 7.18
CA TRP A 450 1.48 9.77 7.06
C TRP A 450 2.50 10.30 6.07
N GLY A 451 2.11 11.25 5.22
CA GLY A 451 2.99 11.87 4.23
C GLY A 451 3.29 10.95 3.04
N PHE A 452 2.31 10.17 2.57
CA PHE A 452 2.47 9.35 1.38
C PHE A 452 2.61 10.20 0.12
N GLU A 453 3.69 10.05 -0.61
CA GLU A 453 4.03 10.85 -1.80
C GLU A 453 3.82 10.11 -3.13
N GLY A 454 3.60 8.79 -3.08
CA GLY A 454 3.40 7.95 -4.25
C GLY A 454 2.04 8.10 -4.92
N LEU A 455 1.81 7.36 -6.00
CA LEU A 455 0.49 7.26 -6.61
C LEU A 455 -0.40 6.26 -5.88
N ILE A 456 -1.71 6.49 -5.89
CA ILE A 456 -2.71 5.53 -5.41
C ILE A 456 -3.45 5.01 -6.63
N MET A 457 -3.60 3.68 -6.70
CA MET A 457 -4.38 3.02 -7.75
C MET A 457 -5.52 2.20 -7.17
N THR A 458 -6.52 1.91 -8.00
CA THR A 458 -7.57 0.95 -7.64
C THR A 458 -7.05 -0.48 -7.71
N ASP A 459 -7.70 -1.40 -7.00
CA ASP A 459 -7.63 -2.81 -7.36
C ASP A 459 -8.34 -3.06 -8.71
N TRP A 460 -8.09 -4.20 -9.34
CA TRP A 460 -8.45 -4.47 -10.74
C TRP A 460 -9.96 -4.54 -10.96
N GLY A 461 -10.47 -3.64 -11.79
CA GLY A 461 -11.87 -3.61 -12.18
C GLY A 461 -12.83 -3.20 -11.05
N THR A 462 -12.35 -2.48 -10.03
CA THR A 462 -13.20 -2.01 -8.91
C THR A 462 -14.37 -1.12 -9.37
N THR A 463 -14.22 -0.42 -10.49
CA THR A 463 -15.27 0.43 -11.10
C THR A 463 -16.16 -0.32 -12.08
N ALA A 464 -15.79 -1.56 -12.44
CA ALA A 464 -16.59 -2.35 -13.40
C ALA A 464 -17.91 -2.83 -12.76
N GLU A 465 -18.96 -2.92 -13.58
CA GLU A 465 -20.24 -3.48 -13.15
C GLU A 465 -20.05 -4.88 -12.56
N PRO A 466 -20.57 -5.11 -11.35
CA PRO A 466 -20.37 -6.36 -10.66
C PRO A 466 -21.09 -7.50 -11.36
N LYS A 467 -20.44 -8.66 -11.43
CA LYS A 467 -21.02 -9.89 -11.98
C LYS A 467 -21.53 -10.78 -10.84
N PRO A 468 -22.55 -11.62 -11.12
CA PRO A 468 -22.94 -12.66 -10.17
C PRO A 468 -21.73 -13.52 -9.76
N ASP A 469 -21.72 -13.99 -8.53
CA ASP A 469 -20.75 -14.99 -8.07
C ASP A 469 -20.99 -16.37 -8.74
N LEU A 470 -20.17 -17.36 -8.40
CA LEU A 470 -20.28 -18.73 -8.94
C LEU A 470 -21.62 -19.42 -8.59
N GLU A 471 -22.32 -18.93 -7.57
CA GLU A 471 -23.63 -19.42 -7.15
C GLU A 471 -24.79 -18.57 -7.74
N GLY A 472 -24.47 -17.57 -8.58
CA GLY A 472 -25.45 -16.69 -9.23
C GLY A 472 -25.99 -15.58 -8.33
N ARG A 473 -25.36 -15.31 -7.18
CA ARG A 473 -25.78 -14.24 -6.26
C ARG A 473 -25.23 -12.90 -6.74
N MET A 474 -26.13 -11.93 -6.87
CA MET A 474 -25.71 -10.55 -7.18
C MET A 474 -25.10 -9.90 -5.93
N PRO A 475 -24.10 -9.01 -6.11
CA PRO A 475 -23.54 -8.24 -5.01
C PRO A 475 -24.58 -7.33 -4.35
N LEU A 476 -24.45 -7.16 -3.04
CA LEU A 476 -25.31 -6.25 -2.27
C LEU A 476 -25.02 -4.78 -2.55
N TYR A 477 -23.80 -4.47 -2.95
CA TYR A 477 -23.32 -3.11 -3.21
C TYR A 477 -22.92 -2.99 -4.67
N GLY A 478 -23.11 -1.80 -5.23
CA GLY A 478 -22.64 -1.45 -6.58
C GLY A 478 -21.11 -1.30 -6.64
N PRO A 479 -20.55 -1.06 -7.84
CA PRO A 479 -19.13 -0.82 -8.00
C PRO A 479 -18.70 0.52 -7.37
N SER A 480 -17.40 0.70 -7.21
CA SER A 480 -16.87 2.03 -6.91
C SER A 480 -17.10 2.97 -8.12
N ASN A 481 -17.06 4.26 -7.87
CA ASN A 481 -17.36 5.27 -8.89
C ASN A 481 -16.08 5.96 -9.35
N ALA A 482 -15.89 6.11 -10.67
CA ALA A 482 -14.66 6.63 -11.26
C ALA A 482 -14.38 8.09 -10.86
N ALA A 483 -15.39 8.96 -10.91
CA ALA A 483 -15.23 10.36 -10.49
C ALA A 483 -14.98 10.47 -8.99
N ALA A 484 -15.64 9.64 -8.17
CA ALA A 484 -15.37 9.59 -6.73
C ALA A 484 -13.96 9.06 -6.39
N CYS A 485 -13.37 8.19 -7.22
CA CYS A 485 -11.97 7.80 -7.11
C CYS A 485 -11.06 9.03 -7.25
N ILE A 486 -11.22 9.82 -8.31
CA ILE A 486 -10.46 11.06 -8.52
C ILE A 486 -10.61 12.02 -7.34
N LYS A 487 -11.85 12.25 -6.90
CA LYS A 487 -12.15 13.11 -5.75
C LYS A 487 -11.46 12.65 -4.45
N ALA A 488 -11.38 11.35 -4.26
CA ALA A 488 -10.73 10.75 -3.08
C ALA A 488 -9.20 10.78 -3.14
N GLY A 489 -8.61 11.13 -4.29
CA GLY A 489 -7.17 11.07 -4.51
C GLY A 489 -6.66 9.66 -4.84
N ASN A 490 -7.54 8.80 -5.38
CA ASN A 490 -7.18 7.56 -6.07
C ASN A 490 -6.80 7.95 -7.50
N ASP A 491 -5.52 7.94 -7.80
CA ASP A 491 -4.96 8.61 -8.97
C ASP A 491 -5.17 7.83 -10.27
N LEU A 492 -5.13 6.50 -10.18
CA LEU A 492 -5.09 5.61 -11.34
C LEU A 492 -6.12 4.50 -11.23
N LEU A 493 -7.08 4.47 -12.13
CA LEU A 493 -8.07 3.38 -12.23
C LEU A 493 -7.45 2.23 -13.02
N MET A 494 -7.47 1.01 -12.46
CA MET A 494 -6.82 -0.18 -13.06
C MET A 494 -7.76 -1.39 -13.14
N PRO A 495 -7.86 -2.04 -14.31
CA PRO A 495 -7.89 -1.33 -15.58
C PRO A 495 -9.11 -0.44 -15.61
N GLY A 496 -9.00 0.70 -16.26
CA GLY A 496 -10.17 1.52 -16.50
C GLY A 496 -10.88 1.12 -17.79
N SER A 497 -12.06 1.67 -17.95
CA SER A 497 -12.94 1.44 -19.09
C SER A 497 -13.23 2.74 -19.84
N LYS A 498 -13.92 2.62 -20.98
CA LYS A 498 -14.40 3.79 -21.72
C LYS A 498 -15.46 4.54 -20.92
N GLU A 499 -16.29 3.82 -20.21
CA GLU A 499 -17.33 4.35 -19.32
C GLU A 499 -16.73 5.16 -18.18
N ASP A 500 -15.60 4.72 -17.60
CA ASP A 500 -14.87 5.48 -16.59
C ASP A 500 -14.34 6.81 -17.13
N VAL A 501 -13.80 6.82 -18.37
CA VAL A 501 -13.36 8.05 -19.05
C VAL A 501 -14.52 9.00 -19.25
N GLU A 502 -15.65 8.51 -19.78
CA GLU A 502 -16.85 9.31 -20.01
C GLU A 502 -17.41 9.89 -18.71
N GLU A 503 -17.42 9.09 -17.63
CA GLU A 503 -17.88 9.53 -16.31
C GLU A 503 -16.99 10.62 -15.72
N ILE A 504 -15.66 10.45 -15.75
CA ILE A 504 -14.71 11.46 -15.26
C ILE A 504 -14.90 12.76 -16.03
N LEU A 505 -14.91 12.72 -17.38
CA LEU A 505 -15.07 13.92 -18.22
C LEU A 505 -16.40 14.63 -17.95
N ALA A 506 -17.49 13.89 -17.77
CA ALA A 506 -18.80 14.48 -17.47
C ALA A 506 -18.85 15.11 -16.06
N SER A 507 -17.98 14.66 -15.14
CA SER A 507 -17.97 15.10 -13.74
C SER A 507 -17.06 16.31 -13.49
N VAL A 508 -16.12 16.59 -14.41
CA VAL A 508 -15.18 17.72 -14.26
C VAL A 508 -15.92 19.05 -14.42
N ASP A 509 -15.87 19.87 -13.37
CA ASP A 509 -16.52 21.17 -13.26
C ASP A 509 -18.05 21.12 -13.53
N ALA A 510 -18.67 19.97 -13.27
CA ALA A 510 -20.11 19.78 -13.40
C ALA A 510 -20.87 20.61 -12.35
N GLU A 511 -22.03 21.17 -12.74
CA GLU A 511 -22.90 21.88 -11.81
C GLU A 511 -23.42 20.93 -10.72
N GLU A 512 -23.55 21.43 -9.49
CA GLU A 512 -24.05 20.64 -8.36
C GLU A 512 -25.42 20.06 -8.66
N GLY A 513 -25.58 18.76 -8.45
CA GLY A 513 -26.82 18.02 -8.70
C GLY A 513 -27.00 17.49 -10.13
N THR A 514 -26.11 17.82 -11.07
CA THR A 514 -26.16 17.27 -12.45
C THR A 514 -25.49 15.91 -12.55
N VAL A 515 -24.50 15.64 -11.70
CA VAL A 515 -23.81 14.35 -11.58
C VAL A 515 -23.74 13.93 -10.12
N LYS A 516 -23.51 12.65 -9.88
CA LYS A 516 -23.45 12.12 -8.51
C LYS A 516 -22.22 12.60 -7.73
N TYR A 517 -21.07 12.69 -8.41
CA TYR A 517 -19.80 13.09 -7.80
C TYR A 517 -19.12 14.16 -8.66
N PRO A 518 -19.48 15.45 -8.48
CA PRO A 518 -18.78 16.52 -9.17
C PRO A 518 -17.34 16.60 -8.66
N ILE A 519 -16.40 16.76 -9.60
CA ILE A 519 -14.97 16.96 -9.34
C ILE A 519 -14.50 18.25 -9.97
N THR A 520 -13.49 18.86 -9.39
CA THR A 520 -12.84 20.04 -9.95
C THR A 520 -11.73 19.64 -10.92
N LEU A 521 -11.40 20.53 -11.84
CA LEU A 521 -10.24 20.33 -12.72
C LEU A 521 -8.93 20.22 -11.91
N GLU A 522 -8.83 20.89 -10.76
CA GLU A 522 -7.64 20.81 -9.89
C GLU A 522 -7.52 19.44 -9.19
N GLU A 523 -8.62 18.79 -8.80
CA GLU A 523 -8.59 17.41 -8.31
C GLU A 523 -8.07 16.45 -9.38
N LEU A 524 -8.52 16.58 -10.63
CA LEU A 524 -8.05 15.77 -11.74
C LEU A 524 -6.56 16.05 -12.06
N ARG A 525 -6.15 17.31 -12.06
CA ARG A 525 -4.74 17.73 -12.24
C ARG A 525 -3.86 17.15 -11.15
N GLY A 526 -4.33 17.20 -9.90
CA GLY A 526 -3.59 16.63 -8.77
C GLY A 526 -3.33 15.12 -8.92
N CYS A 527 -4.34 14.36 -9.40
CA CYS A 527 -4.16 12.93 -9.69
C CYS A 527 -3.14 12.72 -10.82
N ALA A 528 -3.30 13.41 -11.94
CA ALA A 528 -2.38 13.32 -13.08
C ALA A 528 -0.95 13.73 -12.70
N GLU A 529 -0.76 14.77 -11.89
CA GLU A 529 0.57 15.19 -11.42
C GLU A 529 1.27 14.09 -10.62
N ARG A 530 0.55 13.42 -9.71
CA ARG A 530 1.12 12.32 -8.92
C ARG A 530 1.53 11.14 -9.80
N ILE A 531 0.74 10.80 -10.82
CA ILE A 531 1.10 9.77 -11.80
C ILE A 531 2.36 10.19 -12.56
N LEU A 532 2.40 11.41 -13.09
CA LEU A 532 3.54 11.92 -13.85
C LEU A 532 4.82 12.00 -13.01
N ARG A 533 4.71 12.31 -11.72
CA ARG A 533 5.83 12.30 -10.77
C ARG A 533 6.43 10.91 -10.63
N ILE A 534 5.61 9.86 -10.69
CA ILE A 534 6.11 8.48 -10.69
C ILE A 534 6.69 8.14 -12.07
N ILE A 535 5.99 8.43 -13.16
CA ILE A 535 6.47 8.19 -14.53
C ILE A 535 7.86 8.83 -14.76
N ALA A 536 8.08 10.04 -14.24
CA ALA A 536 9.38 10.72 -14.35
C ALA A 536 10.55 9.97 -13.70
N LYS A 537 10.29 9.01 -12.81
CA LYS A 537 11.30 8.16 -12.18
C LYS A 537 11.60 6.89 -12.97
N SER A 538 10.90 6.66 -14.10
CA SER A 538 11.07 5.43 -14.87
C SER A 538 12.43 5.38 -15.60
N ASN A 539 12.96 4.17 -15.78
CA ASN A 539 14.21 3.94 -16.50
C ASN A 539 14.16 4.37 -17.96
N THR A 540 12.97 4.47 -18.55
CA THR A 540 12.78 4.95 -19.92
C THR A 540 13.42 6.32 -20.16
N TYR A 541 13.49 7.17 -19.12
CA TYR A 541 14.09 8.51 -19.25
C TYR A 541 15.52 8.59 -18.72
N THR A 542 16.00 7.58 -17.99
CA THR A 542 17.34 7.60 -17.39
C THR A 542 18.39 6.91 -18.24
N GLU A 543 17.99 6.02 -19.16
CA GLU A 543 18.90 5.32 -20.07
C GLU A 543 19.20 6.07 -21.37
N GLU A 544 18.45 7.15 -21.68
CA GLU A 544 18.67 8.02 -22.86
C GLU A 544 19.52 9.27 -22.54
N SER A 545 20.01 9.44 -21.28
CA SER A 545 20.82 10.60 -20.87
C SER A 545 22.35 10.22 -20.72
#